data_4550dd313151cea07d01a515d327aebf
#
_entry.id   4550dd313151cea07d01a515d327aebf
#
_cell.length_a   1.000
_cell.length_b   1.000
_cell.length_c   1.000
_cell.angle_alpha   90.00
_cell.angle_beta   90.00
_cell.angle_gamma   90.00
#
_symmetry.space_group_name_H-M   'P 1'
#
loop_
_entity.id
_entity.type
_entity.pdbx_description
1 polymer ?
#
loop_
_entity_poly.entity_id
_entity_poly.type
_entity_poly.pdbx_seq_one_letter_code
_entity_poly.pdbx_strand_id
1 'polypeptide(L)'
;MRRRDRQLSEDEALKIIDESEYATLSCIDESGEIFSVPISPVRDADVIYIHGASAGTKAKLFQNGRAVTAVFVSYNRVPTPSDEEYRSIANDAATLGSRVYTTEYRSAIAVCEANEVLDDERKIYALRILCEKYTPNYMSRVEFASKASLKRTKIYELKIKSVTAKAKIL
;
A
#
# COMPACT_ATOMS: atom_id res chain seq x y z
N MET A 1 0.82 -13.24 15.24
CA MET A 1 -0.02 -13.61 14.06
C MET A 1 -0.55 -15.04 14.24
N ARG A 2 -1.87 -15.30 13.98
CA ARG A 2 -2.48 -16.64 14.18
C ARG A 2 -1.98 -17.69 13.16
N ARG A 3 -1.91 -17.33 11.88
CA ARG A 3 -1.46 -18.21 10.78
C ARG A 3 0.03 -17.97 10.50
N ARG A 4 0.88 -18.57 11.33
CA ARG A 4 2.35 -18.48 11.20
C ARG A 4 2.87 -19.16 9.94
N ASP A 5 2.18 -20.18 9.46
CA ASP A 5 2.45 -20.89 8.20
C ASP A 5 2.35 -20.00 6.94
N ARG A 6 1.73 -18.82 7.05
CA ARG A 6 1.57 -17.85 5.95
C ARG A 6 2.39 -16.58 6.17
N GLN A 7 3.10 -16.50 7.28
CA GLN A 7 3.88 -15.32 7.60
C GLN A 7 5.09 -15.21 6.67
N LEU A 8 5.32 -14.01 6.16
CA LEU A 8 6.48 -13.66 5.35
C LEU A 8 7.51 -12.89 6.18
N SER A 9 8.72 -12.81 5.66
CA SER A 9 9.80 -11.99 6.21
C SER A 9 9.52 -10.49 6.05
N GLU A 10 10.31 -9.65 6.71
CA GLU A 10 10.25 -8.20 6.57
C GLU A 10 10.60 -7.75 5.14
N ASP A 11 11.63 -8.33 4.53
CA ASP A 11 12.02 -8.04 3.15
C ASP A 11 10.88 -8.35 2.15
N GLU A 12 10.21 -9.48 2.34
CA GLU A 12 9.03 -9.82 1.52
C GLU A 12 7.86 -8.88 1.76
N ALA A 13 7.68 -8.39 2.99
CA ALA A 13 6.67 -7.37 3.29
C ALA A 13 6.97 -6.04 2.57
N LEU A 14 8.22 -5.59 2.59
CA LEU A 14 8.65 -4.39 1.87
C LEU A 14 8.48 -4.54 0.35
N LYS A 15 8.79 -5.72 -0.19
CA LYS A 15 8.55 -6.02 -1.61
C LYS A 15 7.05 -5.95 -1.97
N ILE A 16 6.16 -6.46 -1.13
CA ILE A 16 4.71 -6.34 -1.32
C ILE A 16 4.29 -4.86 -1.35
N ILE A 17 4.85 -4.02 -0.48
CA ILE A 17 4.59 -2.57 -0.49
C ILE A 17 5.01 -1.95 -1.82
N ASP A 18 6.19 -2.31 -2.34
CA ASP A 18 6.71 -1.77 -3.61
C ASP A 18 5.88 -2.20 -4.82
N GLU A 19 5.44 -3.46 -4.84
CA GLU A 19 4.64 -4.05 -5.92
C GLU A 19 3.17 -3.58 -5.91
N SER A 20 2.66 -3.09 -4.76
CA SER A 20 1.25 -2.69 -4.65
C SER A 20 0.97 -1.40 -5.40
N GLU A 21 -0.04 -1.42 -6.27
CA GLU A 21 -0.47 -0.24 -7.04
C GLU A 21 -1.18 0.80 -6.16
N TYR A 22 -1.88 0.34 -5.13
CA TYR A 22 -2.55 1.19 -4.15
C TYR A 22 -2.42 0.61 -2.74
N ALA A 23 -2.71 1.44 -1.76
CA ALA A 23 -2.84 1.04 -0.36
C ALA A 23 -4.08 1.71 0.25
N THR A 24 -4.60 1.12 1.32
CA THR A 24 -5.58 1.79 2.18
C THR A 24 -4.88 2.29 3.43
N LEU A 25 -4.95 3.61 3.67
CA LEU A 25 -4.50 4.21 4.92
C LEU A 25 -5.66 4.38 5.88
N SER A 26 -5.44 4.04 7.14
CA SER A 26 -6.41 4.21 8.21
C SER A 26 -5.76 4.86 9.43
N CYS A 27 -6.47 5.80 10.04
CA CYS A 27 -6.11 6.39 11.33
C CYS A 27 -7.35 6.72 12.14
N ILE A 28 -7.16 7.02 13.42
CA ILE A 28 -8.22 7.58 14.28
C ILE A 28 -8.20 9.10 14.09
N ASP A 29 -9.33 9.69 13.77
CA ASP A 29 -9.48 11.13 13.64
C ASP A 29 -9.63 11.85 15.01
N GLU A 30 -9.87 13.16 14.98
CA GLU A 30 -10.02 13.98 16.20
C GLU A 30 -11.30 13.68 16.98
N SER A 31 -12.31 13.10 16.34
CA SER A 31 -13.57 12.67 16.97
C SER A 31 -13.49 11.27 17.58
N GLY A 32 -12.38 10.54 17.34
CA GLY A 32 -12.21 9.17 17.77
C GLY A 32 -12.75 8.15 16.75
N GLU A 33 -13.16 8.59 15.57
CA GLU A 33 -13.68 7.74 14.50
C GLU A 33 -12.55 7.27 13.57
N ILE A 34 -12.81 6.15 12.88
CA ILE A 34 -11.85 5.61 11.91
C ILE A 34 -12.00 6.35 10.59
N PHE A 35 -10.96 7.06 10.19
CA PHE A 35 -10.80 7.57 8.85
C PHE A 35 -10.01 6.57 8.00
N SER A 36 -10.53 6.22 6.81
CA SER A 36 -9.86 5.35 5.85
C SER A 36 -9.91 5.93 4.44
N VAL A 37 -8.80 5.82 3.69
CA VAL A 37 -8.71 6.35 2.33
C VAL A 37 -7.77 5.50 1.46
N PRO A 38 -8.16 5.17 0.20
CA PRO A 38 -7.25 4.60 -0.77
C PRO A 38 -6.28 5.66 -1.28
N ILE A 39 -5.03 5.25 -1.52
CA ILE A 39 -3.95 6.12 -2.02
C ILE A 39 -3.01 5.36 -2.95
N SER A 40 -2.24 6.10 -3.76
CA SER A 40 -1.11 5.57 -4.54
C SER A 40 0.20 5.88 -3.81
N PRO A 41 0.86 4.88 -3.21
CA PRO A 41 2.07 5.06 -2.43
C PRO A 41 3.32 4.75 -3.24
N VAL A 42 4.44 5.34 -2.85
CA VAL A 42 5.78 4.89 -3.23
C VAL A 42 6.64 4.79 -1.98
N ARG A 43 7.50 3.79 -1.91
CA ARG A 43 8.44 3.64 -0.78
C ARG A 43 9.87 3.96 -1.22
N ASP A 44 10.59 4.59 -0.32
CA ASP A 44 12.04 4.75 -0.36
C ASP A 44 12.58 4.43 1.04
N ALA A 45 13.44 3.42 1.13
CA ALA A 45 13.95 2.88 2.39
C ALA A 45 12.83 2.55 3.40
N ASP A 46 12.80 3.21 4.55
CA ASP A 46 11.81 3.04 5.62
C ASP A 46 10.66 4.07 5.58
N VAL A 47 10.55 4.84 4.48
CA VAL A 47 9.55 5.89 4.32
C VAL A 47 8.64 5.59 3.12
N ILE A 48 7.33 5.69 3.35
CA ILE A 48 6.32 5.66 2.29
C ILE A 48 5.89 7.09 2.01
N TYR A 49 5.98 7.53 0.75
CA TYR A 49 5.51 8.83 0.31
C TYR A 49 4.15 8.71 -0.36
N ILE A 50 3.29 9.67 -0.04
CA ILE A 50 1.99 9.87 -0.68
C ILE A 50 1.76 11.35 -0.96
N HIS A 51 0.85 11.66 -1.86
CA HIS A 51 0.46 13.04 -2.13
C HIS A 51 -1.05 13.25 -1.97
N GLY A 52 -1.43 14.51 -1.85
CA GLY A 52 -2.82 14.91 -1.77
C GLY A 52 -3.01 16.40 -2.06
N ALA A 53 -4.27 16.82 -2.10
CA ALA A 53 -4.59 18.24 -2.18
C ALA A 53 -4.16 18.98 -0.90
N SER A 54 -3.93 20.27 -1.01
CA SER A 54 -3.55 21.13 0.13
C SER A 54 -4.66 21.29 1.19
N ALA A 55 -5.89 20.86 0.88
CA ALA A 55 -7.06 20.92 1.77
C ALA A 55 -7.75 19.55 1.88
N GLY A 56 -8.66 19.42 2.84
CA GLY A 56 -9.43 18.20 3.10
C GLY A 56 -8.94 17.40 4.30
N THR A 57 -9.57 16.26 4.55
CA THR A 57 -9.36 15.45 5.76
C THR A 57 -7.92 14.95 5.89
N LYS A 58 -7.29 14.49 4.79
CA LYS A 58 -5.88 14.08 4.79
C LYS A 58 -4.94 15.18 5.27
N ALA A 59 -5.19 16.44 4.82
CA ALA A 59 -4.36 17.58 5.17
C ALA A 59 -4.43 17.95 6.66
N LYS A 60 -5.49 17.55 7.34
CA LYS A 60 -5.66 17.74 8.78
C LYS A 60 -5.06 16.58 9.58
N LEU A 61 -5.17 15.35 9.07
CA LEU A 61 -4.85 14.15 9.83
C LEU A 61 -3.40 13.70 9.67
N PHE A 62 -2.79 13.79 8.47
CA PHE A 62 -1.47 13.19 8.20
C PHE A 62 -0.32 14.15 8.52
N GLN A 63 -0.24 14.56 9.77
CA GLN A 63 0.78 15.48 10.28
C GLN A 63 1.10 15.18 11.76
N ASN A 64 2.17 15.79 12.28
CA ASN A 64 2.54 15.78 13.69
C ASN A 64 2.73 14.36 14.27
N GLY A 65 3.29 13.42 13.49
CA GLY A 65 3.53 12.07 13.96
C GLY A 65 2.26 11.22 14.12
N ARG A 66 1.19 11.54 13.40
CA ARG A 66 -0.08 10.78 13.48
C ARG A 66 0.18 9.31 13.22
N ALA A 67 -0.27 8.45 14.15
CA ALA A 67 -0.25 7.01 13.93
C ALA A 67 -1.20 6.61 12.80
N VAL A 68 -0.67 5.89 11.80
CA VAL A 68 -1.39 5.45 10.61
C VAL A 68 -1.10 3.98 10.36
N THR A 69 -2.12 3.21 10.00
CA THR A 69 -1.97 1.86 9.48
C THR A 69 -2.17 1.87 7.97
N ALA A 70 -1.22 1.32 7.23
CA ALA A 70 -1.27 1.17 5.78
C ALA A 70 -1.43 -0.32 5.42
N VAL A 71 -2.44 -0.64 4.62
CA VAL A 71 -2.71 -2.00 4.12
C VAL A 71 -2.42 -2.07 2.64
N PHE A 72 -1.58 -3.02 2.24
CA PHE A 72 -1.11 -3.24 0.87
C PHE A 72 -1.54 -4.62 0.40
N VAL A 73 -1.91 -4.73 -0.87
CA VAL A 73 -2.21 -6.00 -1.53
C VAL A 73 -1.55 -5.98 -2.90
N SER A 74 -0.48 -6.77 -3.06
CA SER A 74 0.23 -6.88 -4.35
C SER A 74 -0.31 -7.99 -5.24
N TYR A 75 -1.04 -8.93 -4.66
CA TYR A 75 -1.67 -10.03 -5.39
C TYR A 75 -2.95 -10.47 -4.72
N ASN A 76 -3.98 -10.69 -5.52
CA ASN A 76 -5.26 -11.26 -5.08
C ASN A 76 -5.92 -12.01 -6.25
N ARG A 77 -6.24 -13.29 -6.05
CA ARG A 77 -6.90 -14.13 -7.05
C ARG A 77 -7.77 -15.20 -6.39
N VAL A 78 -8.97 -15.38 -6.90
CA VAL A 78 -9.77 -16.58 -6.62
C VAL A 78 -9.40 -17.63 -7.67
N PRO A 79 -8.95 -18.83 -7.25
CA PRO A 79 -8.62 -19.90 -8.21
C PRO A 79 -9.83 -20.31 -9.05
N THR A 80 -9.59 -20.53 -10.33
CA THR A 80 -10.62 -20.99 -11.27
C THR A 80 -10.08 -22.23 -11.96
N PRO A 81 -10.27 -23.44 -11.40
CA PRO A 81 -9.85 -24.67 -12.03
C PRO A 81 -10.61 -24.92 -13.34
N SER A 82 -10.03 -25.70 -14.22
CA SER A 82 -10.75 -26.23 -15.38
C SER A 82 -11.87 -27.18 -14.94
N ASP A 83 -12.84 -27.42 -15.82
CA ASP A 83 -13.92 -28.40 -15.57
C ASP A 83 -13.39 -29.79 -15.26
N GLU A 84 -12.29 -30.20 -15.90
CA GLU A 84 -11.64 -31.48 -15.68
C GLU A 84 -11.01 -31.56 -14.29
N GLU A 85 -10.23 -30.55 -13.90
CA GLU A 85 -9.64 -30.45 -12.55
C GLU A 85 -10.74 -30.42 -11.47
N TYR A 86 -11.80 -29.62 -11.67
CA TYR A 86 -12.92 -29.56 -10.72
C TYR A 86 -13.59 -30.93 -10.55
N ARG A 87 -13.88 -31.65 -11.66
CA ARG A 87 -14.48 -33.00 -11.60
C ARG A 87 -13.59 -34.02 -10.89
N SER A 88 -12.27 -33.92 -11.08
CA SER A 88 -11.31 -34.85 -10.47
C SER A 88 -11.26 -34.74 -8.94
N ILE A 89 -11.61 -33.57 -8.37
CA ILE A 89 -11.59 -33.29 -6.93
C ILE A 89 -12.99 -33.10 -6.32
N ALA A 90 -14.05 -33.25 -7.13
CA ALA A 90 -15.43 -32.90 -6.71
C ALA A 90 -15.91 -33.66 -5.47
N ASN A 91 -15.37 -34.85 -5.19
CA ASN A 91 -15.72 -35.68 -4.03
C ASN A 91 -14.74 -35.51 -2.84
N ASP A 92 -13.75 -34.64 -2.95
CA ASP A 92 -12.78 -34.34 -1.89
C ASP A 92 -13.03 -32.94 -1.30
N ALA A 93 -13.82 -32.89 -0.22
CA ALA A 93 -14.19 -31.64 0.43
C ALA A 93 -12.96 -30.84 0.96
N ALA A 94 -11.89 -31.52 1.38
CA ALA A 94 -10.68 -30.86 1.87
C ALA A 94 -9.91 -30.16 0.73
N THR A 95 -9.77 -30.84 -0.40
CA THR A 95 -9.15 -30.29 -1.60
C THR A 95 -10.01 -29.19 -2.22
N LEU A 96 -11.33 -29.34 -2.30
CA LEU A 96 -12.24 -28.29 -2.73
C LEU A 96 -12.07 -27.03 -1.86
N GLY A 97 -12.08 -27.14 -0.54
CA GLY A 97 -11.89 -26.02 0.37
C GLY A 97 -10.53 -25.35 0.28
N SER A 98 -9.48 -26.12 -0.02
CA SER A 98 -8.11 -25.58 -0.08
C SER A 98 -7.70 -25.03 -1.45
N ARG A 99 -8.28 -25.54 -2.55
CA ARG A 99 -7.88 -25.19 -3.93
C ARG A 99 -8.94 -24.44 -4.73
N VAL A 100 -10.23 -24.58 -4.40
CA VAL A 100 -11.32 -23.96 -5.14
C VAL A 100 -11.97 -22.85 -4.32
N TYR A 101 -12.50 -23.18 -3.15
CA TYR A 101 -13.22 -22.24 -2.29
C TYR A 101 -12.24 -21.45 -1.38
N THR A 102 -11.30 -20.77 -1.99
CA THR A 102 -10.22 -20.07 -1.29
C THR A 102 -9.77 -18.86 -2.09
N THR A 103 -8.88 -18.06 -1.51
CA THR A 103 -8.24 -16.92 -2.17
C THR A 103 -6.73 -17.06 -2.04
N GLU A 104 -6.03 -16.90 -3.15
CA GLU A 104 -4.61 -16.63 -3.19
C GLU A 104 -4.39 -15.14 -2.93
N TYR A 105 -3.38 -14.79 -2.18
CA TYR A 105 -3.07 -13.38 -1.91
C TYR A 105 -1.63 -13.18 -1.45
N ARG A 106 -1.14 -11.96 -1.64
CA ARG A 106 0.04 -11.38 -0.98
C ARG A 106 -0.36 -10.04 -0.41
N SER A 107 -0.21 -9.86 0.89
CA SER A 107 -0.58 -8.63 1.57
C SER A 107 0.41 -8.25 2.66
N ALA A 108 0.60 -6.95 2.86
CA ALA A 108 1.39 -6.38 3.95
C ALA A 108 0.59 -5.34 4.72
N ILE A 109 0.92 -5.21 6.00
CA ILE A 109 0.38 -4.17 6.87
C ILE A 109 1.57 -3.47 7.51
N ALA A 110 1.68 -2.16 7.29
CA ALA A 110 2.67 -1.29 7.90
C ALA A 110 2.01 -0.38 8.93
N VAL A 111 2.61 -0.31 10.11
CA VAL A 111 2.29 0.72 11.12
C VAL A 111 3.28 1.84 10.94
N CYS A 112 2.79 3.05 10.76
CA CYS A 112 3.58 4.21 10.38
C CYS A 112 3.27 5.43 11.26
N GLU A 113 4.18 6.40 11.25
CA GLU A 113 3.96 7.76 11.71
C GLU A 113 3.91 8.71 10.51
N ALA A 114 2.84 9.49 10.39
CA ALA A 114 2.61 10.41 9.29
C ALA A 114 3.05 11.83 9.64
N ASN A 115 3.83 12.45 8.74
CA ASN A 115 4.22 13.86 8.80
C ASN A 115 4.03 14.52 7.42
N GLU A 116 3.74 15.81 7.42
CA GLU A 116 3.78 16.61 6.19
C GLU A 116 5.23 16.95 5.84
N VAL A 117 5.60 16.75 4.58
CA VAL A 117 6.89 17.19 4.04
C VAL A 117 6.80 18.68 3.73
N LEU A 118 7.60 19.50 4.42
CA LEU A 118 7.60 20.96 4.24
C LEU A 118 8.65 21.45 3.25
N ASP A 119 9.78 20.76 3.15
CA ASP A 119 10.88 21.09 2.26
C ASP A 119 10.53 20.85 0.79
N ASP A 120 10.72 21.87 -0.05
CA ASP A 120 10.30 21.84 -1.45
C ASP A 120 11.15 20.88 -2.31
N GLU A 121 12.43 20.72 -2.03
CA GLU A 121 13.30 19.77 -2.73
C GLU A 121 12.86 18.34 -2.44
N ARG A 122 12.55 18.06 -1.18
CA ARG A 122 12.03 16.75 -0.75
C ARG A 122 10.64 16.46 -1.32
N LYS A 123 9.76 17.48 -1.46
CA LYS A 123 8.48 17.33 -2.16
C LYS A 123 8.68 16.96 -3.62
N ILE A 124 9.59 17.66 -4.33
CA ILE A 124 9.92 17.36 -5.73
C ILE A 124 10.48 15.96 -5.86
N TYR A 125 11.39 15.56 -4.96
CA TYR A 125 11.92 14.20 -4.91
C TYR A 125 10.80 13.16 -4.77
N ALA A 126 9.91 13.31 -3.79
CA ALA A 126 8.80 12.40 -3.57
C ALA A 126 7.85 12.30 -4.78
N LEU A 127 7.53 13.45 -5.41
CA LEU A 127 6.74 13.47 -6.65
C LEU A 127 7.47 12.77 -7.80
N ARG A 128 8.79 12.90 -7.90
CA ARG A 128 9.59 12.23 -8.93
C ARG A 128 9.52 10.72 -8.78
N ILE A 129 9.78 10.17 -7.59
CA ILE A 129 9.74 8.72 -7.37
C ILE A 129 8.31 8.14 -7.47
N LEU A 130 7.27 8.93 -7.15
CA LEU A 130 5.88 8.56 -7.46
C LEU A 130 5.66 8.43 -8.98
N CYS A 131 6.16 9.39 -9.76
CA CYS A 131 6.06 9.33 -11.22
C CYS A 131 6.91 8.20 -11.80
N GLU A 132 8.09 7.90 -11.26
CA GLU A 132 8.90 6.73 -11.65
C GLU A 132 8.12 5.42 -11.51
N LYS A 133 7.35 5.28 -10.43
CA LYS A 133 6.52 4.10 -10.21
C LYS A 133 5.29 4.04 -11.13
N TYR A 134 4.55 5.15 -11.26
CA TYR A 134 3.22 5.13 -11.88
C TYR A 134 3.19 5.61 -13.33
N THR A 135 4.18 6.39 -13.75
CA THR A 135 4.25 6.99 -15.09
C THR A 135 5.67 6.98 -15.66
N PRO A 136 6.39 5.84 -15.65
CA PRO A 136 7.82 5.77 -15.98
C PRO A 136 8.16 6.28 -17.39
N ASN A 137 7.22 6.18 -18.33
CA ASN A 137 7.39 6.62 -19.70
C ASN A 137 7.33 8.15 -19.89
N TYR A 138 6.98 8.93 -18.86
CA TYR A 138 6.72 10.37 -18.97
C TYR A 138 7.61 11.21 -18.04
N MET A 139 8.83 10.75 -17.76
CA MET A 139 9.73 11.38 -16.78
C MET A 139 10.30 12.73 -17.21
N SER A 140 10.40 13.03 -18.51
CA SER A 140 11.11 14.20 -19.06
C SER A 140 10.58 15.57 -18.60
N ARG A 141 9.35 15.65 -18.11
CA ARG A 141 8.72 16.90 -17.63
C ARG A 141 8.27 16.86 -16.16
N VAL A 142 8.63 15.81 -15.43
CA VAL A 142 8.19 15.61 -14.03
C VAL A 142 8.62 16.77 -13.15
N GLU A 143 9.88 17.20 -13.21
CA GLU A 143 10.37 18.28 -12.36
C GLU A 143 9.65 19.62 -12.66
N PHE A 144 9.45 19.94 -13.94
CA PHE A 144 8.70 21.12 -14.36
C PHE A 144 7.26 21.11 -13.81
N ALA A 145 6.55 19.98 -13.97
CA ALA A 145 5.19 19.81 -13.48
C ALA A 145 5.11 19.85 -11.95
N SER A 146 6.07 19.21 -11.27
CA SER A 146 6.16 19.18 -9.81
C SER A 146 6.32 20.59 -9.25
N LYS A 147 7.27 21.39 -9.76
CA LYS A 147 7.46 22.78 -9.33
C LYS A 147 6.20 23.62 -9.50
N ALA A 148 5.47 23.46 -10.60
CA ALA A 148 4.21 24.18 -10.85
C ALA A 148 3.07 23.77 -9.91
N SER A 149 3.14 22.58 -9.29
CA SER A 149 2.07 22.03 -8.44
C SER A 149 2.31 22.23 -6.92
N LEU A 150 3.50 22.62 -6.49
CA LEU A 150 3.90 22.65 -5.07
C LEU A 150 2.92 23.39 -4.15
N LYS A 151 2.36 24.52 -4.60
CA LYS A 151 1.44 25.34 -3.80
C LYS A 151 0.09 24.68 -3.53
N ARG A 152 -0.33 23.75 -4.38
CA ARG A 152 -1.64 23.07 -4.31
C ARG A 152 -1.57 21.60 -3.93
N THR A 153 -0.35 21.05 -3.80
CA THR A 153 -0.11 19.65 -3.51
C THR A 153 0.66 19.52 -2.19
N LYS A 154 0.12 18.75 -1.27
CA LYS A 154 0.83 18.31 -0.07
C LYS A 154 1.44 16.94 -0.30
N ILE A 155 2.62 16.76 0.24
CA ILE A 155 3.31 15.47 0.33
C ILE A 155 3.34 15.07 1.79
N TYR A 156 3.08 13.79 2.03
CA TYR A 156 3.19 13.20 3.35
C TYR A 156 4.22 12.09 3.30
N GLU A 157 5.04 12.03 4.33
CA GLU A 157 5.92 10.90 4.62
C GLU A 157 5.30 10.05 5.74
N LEU A 158 5.28 8.76 5.54
CA LEU A 158 4.82 7.77 6.49
C LEU A 158 6.04 6.93 6.88
N LYS A 159 6.64 7.25 8.03
CA LYS A 159 7.80 6.49 8.52
C LYS A 159 7.34 5.15 9.07
N ILE A 160 7.83 4.06 8.49
CA ILE A 160 7.51 2.69 8.90
C ILE A 160 8.09 2.42 10.29
N LYS A 161 7.26 1.99 11.22
CA LYS A 161 7.65 1.56 12.57
C LYS A 161 7.70 0.04 12.70
N SER A 162 6.80 -0.62 12.01
CA SER A 162 6.77 -2.07 11.90
C SER A 162 6.00 -2.49 10.67
N VAL A 163 6.34 -3.65 10.14
CA VAL A 163 5.64 -4.24 9.01
C VAL A 163 5.41 -5.73 9.25
N THR A 164 4.29 -6.23 8.79
CA THR A 164 3.96 -7.66 8.77
C THR A 164 3.35 -8.02 7.44
N ALA A 165 3.62 -9.24 6.96
CA ALA A 165 3.05 -9.71 5.70
C ALA A 165 2.62 -11.16 5.75
N LYS A 166 1.74 -11.51 4.83
CA LYS A 166 1.20 -12.85 4.63
C LYS A 166 1.02 -13.15 3.16
N ALA A 167 1.23 -14.41 2.80
CA ALA A 167 0.81 -14.94 1.51
C ALA A 167 0.07 -16.27 1.66
N LYS A 168 -0.79 -16.55 0.70
CA LYS A 168 -1.28 -17.88 0.36
C LYS A 168 -1.23 -17.99 -1.16
N ILE A 169 -0.37 -18.86 -1.66
CA ILE A 169 -0.25 -19.20 -3.08
C ILE A 169 -0.46 -20.72 -3.17
N LEU A 170 -1.19 -21.18 -4.18
CA LEU A 170 -1.52 -22.57 -4.44
C LEU A 170 -0.53 -23.20 -5.40
#